data_c7170d94e646ab8358f4b27f8206ebe1
#
_entry.id   c7170d94e646ab8358f4b27f8206ebe1
#
_cell.length_a   1.000
_cell.length_b   1.000
_cell.length_c   1.000
_cell.angle_alpha   90.00
_cell.angle_beta   90.00
_cell.angle_gamma   90.00
#
_symmetry.space_group_name_H-M   'P 1'
#
loop_
_entity.id
_entity.type
_entity.pdbx_description
1 polymer ?
#
loop_
_entity_poly.entity_id
_entity_poly.type
_entity_poly.pdbx_seq_one_letter_code
_entity_poly.pdbx_strand_id
1 'polypeptide(L)'
;MLVTTSVLPVATSVSLTICSPLSDQSRVRVFADKAAGKDVTLVAVEPSSCPSLTKGVYAYDFGDTEGLTPLMKMYTLGHDFMPPGIHAGGLRYHGESALISQLYDEGLIDAIAIPQTETFEAGVLFARTEGIVPAPESCHAVAGAIREAKRCKETGEAKTLLFNLSGHGHFDMSAYERFLDGELKDFDYPAEAIAESLRHLPKVG
;
A
#
# COMPACT_ATOMS: atom_id res chain seq x y z
N MET A 1 7.41 11.35 -10.37
CA MET A 1 8.64 11.98 -9.84
C MET A 1 9.25 11.03 -8.85
N LEU A 2 10.48 10.63 -9.04
CA LEU A 2 11.22 9.78 -8.10
C LEU A 2 11.92 10.69 -7.09
N VAL A 3 11.56 10.55 -5.82
CA VAL A 3 12.29 11.21 -4.73
C VAL A 3 13.18 10.17 -4.07
N THR A 4 14.48 10.34 -4.20
CA THR A 4 15.49 9.52 -3.51
C THR A 4 15.99 10.27 -2.30
N THR A 5 15.68 9.79 -1.11
CA THR A 5 16.33 10.25 0.12
C THR A 5 17.52 9.33 0.37
N SER A 6 18.75 9.82 0.14
CA SER A 6 19.97 9.09 0.49
C SER A 6 20.39 9.48 1.92
N VAL A 7 20.40 8.52 2.82
CA VAL A 7 20.97 8.65 4.16
C VAL A 7 22.30 7.90 4.21
N LEU A 8 23.40 8.61 3.79
CA LEU A 8 24.83 8.29 3.97
C LEU A 8 25.46 7.03 3.31
N PRO A 9 26.82 6.91 3.25
CA PRO A 9 27.48 6.42 2.07
C PRO A 9 27.44 4.90 1.92
N VAL A 10 27.22 4.47 0.67
CA VAL A 10 27.21 3.08 0.19
C VAL A 10 26.09 2.22 0.78
N ALA A 11 24.85 2.46 0.32
CA ALA A 11 23.75 1.55 0.57
C ALA A 11 23.95 0.24 -0.20
N THR A 12 24.01 -0.88 0.51
CA THR A 12 24.07 -2.22 -0.05
C THR A 12 22.69 -2.82 -0.36
N SER A 13 21.62 -2.21 0.14
CA SER A 13 20.23 -2.67 -0.07
C SER A 13 19.31 -1.54 -0.51
N VAL A 14 18.36 -1.86 -1.40
CA VAL A 14 17.31 -0.96 -1.87
C VAL A 14 15.98 -1.44 -1.33
N SER A 15 15.27 -0.59 -0.57
CA SER A 15 13.90 -0.85 -0.15
C SER A 15 12.94 -0.03 -1.01
N LEU A 16 12.00 -0.70 -1.66
CA LEU A 16 10.98 -0.05 -2.49
C LEU A 16 9.62 -0.20 -1.83
N THR A 17 8.99 0.94 -1.54
CA THR A 17 7.62 0.97 -1.05
C THR A 17 6.66 1.20 -2.23
N ILE A 18 5.75 0.26 -2.46
CA ILE A 18 4.81 0.30 -3.58
C ILE A 18 3.42 0.60 -3.04
N CYS A 19 2.82 1.68 -3.53
CA CYS A 19 1.40 1.90 -3.45
C CYS A 19 0.84 1.82 -4.88
N SER A 20 -0.13 0.93 -5.13
CA SER A 20 -0.74 0.56 -6.42
C SER A 20 -1.01 1.75 -7.40
N PRO A 21 -1.12 1.56 -8.76
CA PRO A 21 -1.00 0.40 -9.62
C PRO A 21 0.30 0.36 -10.47
N LEU A 22 0.58 -0.80 -11.02
CA LEU A 22 1.80 -1.19 -11.73
C LEU A 22 1.91 -0.63 -13.17
N SER A 23 2.22 0.62 -13.37
CA SER A 23 2.37 1.14 -14.76
C SER A 23 3.71 1.80 -15.10
N ASP A 24 4.71 1.74 -14.21
CA ASP A 24 5.98 2.46 -14.41
C ASP A 24 7.16 1.50 -14.65
N GLN A 25 7.97 1.81 -15.67
CA GLN A 25 9.16 1.04 -16.06
C GLN A 25 10.20 0.91 -14.93
N SER A 26 10.27 1.86 -14.00
CA SER A 26 11.17 1.81 -12.85
C SER A 26 10.84 0.64 -11.91
N ARG A 27 9.56 0.30 -11.76
CA ARG A 27 9.09 -0.83 -10.94
C ARG A 27 9.47 -2.16 -11.56
N VAL A 28 9.29 -2.29 -12.88
CA VAL A 28 9.68 -3.51 -13.62
C VAL A 28 11.16 -3.80 -13.42
N ARG A 29 12.01 -2.77 -13.40
CA ARG A 29 13.44 -2.95 -13.17
C ARG A 29 13.76 -3.42 -11.75
N VAL A 30 13.09 -2.87 -10.74
CA VAL A 30 13.30 -3.28 -9.33
C VAL A 30 12.85 -4.73 -9.11
N PHE A 31 11.72 -5.14 -9.68
CA PHE A 31 11.29 -6.55 -9.68
C PHE A 31 12.30 -7.47 -10.38
N ALA A 32 12.81 -7.04 -11.54
CA ALA A 32 13.83 -7.80 -12.27
C ALA A 32 15.14 -7.93 -11.45
N ASP A 33 15.53 -6.88 -10.72
CA ASP A 33 16.69 -6.92 -9.84
C ASP A 33 16.47 -7.90 -8.67
N LYS A 34 15.29 -7.91 -8.05
CA LYS A 34 14.92 -8.88 -7.02
C LYS A 34 14.94 -10.32 -7.59
N ALA A 35 14.32 -10.53 -8.72
CA ALA A 35 14.31 -11.83 -9.41
C ALA A 35 15.73 -12.31 -9.82
N ALA A 36 16.65 -11.37 -10.07
CA ALA A 36 18.05 -11.65 -10.33
C ALA A 36 18.89 -11.90 -9.07
N GLY A 37 18.25 -11.98 -7.88
CA GLY A 37 18.91 -12.26 -6.61
C GLY A 37 19.66 -11.08 -5.99
N LYS A 38 19.39 -9.84 -6.44
CA LYS A 38 19.94 -8.66 -5.79
C LYS A 38 19.25 -8.41 -4.44
N ASP A 39 19.96 -7.80 -3.50
CA ASP A 39 19.42 -7.43 -2.19
C ASP A 39 18.48 -6.23 -2.32
N VAL A 40 17.24 -6.55 -2.68
CA VAL A 40 16.13 -5.59 -2.84
C VAL A 40 14.96 -6.06 -2.00
N THR A 41 14.49 -5.22 -1.10
CA THR A 41 13.24 -5.43 -0.37
C THR A 41 12.11 -4.65 -1.04
N LEU A 42 11.02 -5.34 -1.35
CA LEU A 42 9.81 -4.77 -1.93
C LEU A 42 8.71 -4.83 -0.89
N VAL A 43 8.07 -3.69 -0.60
CA VAL A 43 7.01 -3.60 0.40
C VAL A 43 5.77 -2.97 -0.22
N ALA A 44 4.67 -3.71 -0.27
CA ALA A 44 3.36 -3.18 -0.57
C ALA A 44 2.80 -2.48 0.68
N VAL A 45 2.23 -1.28 0.50
CA VAL A 45 1.61 -0.54 1.60
C VAL A 45 0.14 -0.37 1.31
N GLU A 46 -0.70 -0.90 2.19
CA GLU A 46 -2.14 -0.87 2.07
C GLU A 46 -2.80 -0.13 3.25
N PRO A 47 -4.06 0.33 3.13
CA PRO A 47 -4.81 0.88 4.25
C PRO A 47 -5.16 -0.21 5.27
N SER A 48 -5.04 0.07 6.57
CA SER A 48 -5.50 -0.85 7.62
C SER A 48 -7.01 -1.14 7.56
N SER A 49 -7.76 -0.29 6.88
CA SER A 49 -9.20 -0.42 6.65
C SER A 49 -9.57 -1.32 5.47
N CYS A 50 -8.62 -1.59 4.55
CA CYS A 50 -8.79 -2.49 3.39
C CYS A 50 -7.55 -3.40 3.27
N PRO A 51 -7.31 -4.28 4.28
CA PRO A 51 -6.06 -5.02 4.43
C PRO A 51 -6.07 -6.31 3.59
N SER A 52 -6.18 -6.21 2.28
CA SER A 52 -6.33 -7.35 1.38
C SER A 52 -5.14 -8.31 1.40
N LEU A 53 -3.91 -7.79 1.40
CA LEU A 53 -2.71 -8.63 1.49
C LEU A 53 -2.46 -9.14 2.91
N THR A 54 -2.56 -8.26 3.92
CA THR A 54 -2.16 -8.61 5.29
C THR A 54 -3.22 -9.39 6.07
N LYS A 55 -4.51 -9.30 5.72
CA LYS A 55 -5.61 -10.00 6.40
C LYS A 55 -6.54 -10.79 5.47
N GLY A 56 -6.39 -10.66 4.16
CA GLY A 56 -7.17 -11.42 3.18
C GLY A 56 -6.68 -12.85 3.00
N VAL A 57 -7.36 -13.58 2.14
CA VAL A 57 -7.01 -14.96 1.76
C VAL A 57 -6.65 -15.02 0.28
N TYR A 58 -5.71 -15.90 -0.09
CA TYR A 58 -5.35 -16.12 -1.49
C TYR A 58 -6.32 -17.11 -2.13
N ALA A 59 -7.34 -16.60 -2.79
CA ALA A 59 -8.44 -17.39 -3.34
C ALA A 59 -8.90 -16.87 -4.70
N TYR A 60 -9.73 -17.64 -5.39
CA TYR A 60 -10.46 -17.15 -6.55
C TYR A 60 -11.63 -16.29 -6.11
N ASP A 61 -11.72 -15.09 -6.68
CA ASP A 61 -12.80 -14.16 -6.40
C ASP A 61 -13.15 -13.33 -7.64
N PHE A 62 -14.28 -12.65 -7.61
CA PHE A 62 -14.68 -11.70 -8.63
C PHE A 62 -14.01 -10.35 -8.40
N GLY A 63 -13.76 -9.60 -9.48
CA GLY A 63 -13.26 -8.22 -9.39
C GLY A 63 -14.35 -7.19 -9.05
N ASP A 64 -15.61 -7.59 -9.02
CA ASP A 64 -16.78 -6.77 -8.72
C ASP A 64 -17.79 -7.50 -7.80
N THR A 65 -18.66 -6.74 -7.16
CA THR A 65 -19.67 -7.24 -6.23
C THR A 65 -20.78 -8.06 -6.92
N GLU A 66 -21.05 -7.78 -8.20
CA GLU A 66 -22.12 -8.42 -8.97
C GLU A 66 -21.70 -9.76 -9.63
N GLY A 67 -20.40 -10.10 -9.54
CA GLY A 67 -19.88 -11.32 -10.13
C GLY A 67 -19.88 -11.33 -11.66
N LEU A 68 -19.79 -10.17 -12.30
CA LEU A 68 -19.78 -10.01 -13.75
C LEU A 68 -18.38 -10.10 -14.36
N THR A 69 -17.35 -9.89 -13.56
CA THR A 69 -15.95 -10.04 -13.99
C THR A 69 -15.52 -11.49 -13.98
N PRO A 70 -14.49 -11.86 -14.75
CA PRO A 70 -13.89 -13.18 -14.65
C PRO A 70 -13.35 -13.46 -13.23
N LEU A 71 -13.41 -14.71 -12.80
CA LEU A 71 -12.74 -15.18 -11.59
C LEU A 71 -11.23 -15.06 -11.76
N MET A 72 -10.59 -14.42 -10.80
CA MET A 72 -9.15 -14.30 -10.73
C MET A 72 -8.65 -14.76 -9.36
N LYS A 73 -7.50 -15.43 -9.33
CA LYS A 73 -6.86 -15.78 -8.06
C LYS A 73 -6.15 -14.55 -7.51
N MET A 74 -6.56 -14.11 -6.33
CA MET A 74 -6.06 -12.89 -5.70
C MET A 74 -6.10 -13.00 -4.18
N TYR A 75 -5.34 -12.16 -3.49
CA TYR A 75 -5.59 -11.90 -2.08
C TYR A 75 -6.84 -11.03 -1.97
N THR A 76 -7.86 -11.54 -1.28
CA THR A 76 -9.18 -10.92 -1.21
C THR A 76 -9.74 -10.92 0.21
N LEU A 77 -10.57 -9.92 0.48
CA LEU A 77 -11.43 -9.79 1.67
C LEU A 77 -12.86 -10.28 1.38
N GLY A 78 -13.12 -10.79 0.14
CA GLY A 78 -14.42 -11.16 -0.36
C GLY A 78 -15.06 -10.06 -1.22
N HIS A 79 -15.69 -10.43 -2.36
CA HIS A 79 -16.26 -9.46 -3.31
C HIS A 79 -17.43 -8.63 -2.76
N ASP A 80 -18.08 -9.04 -1.68
CA ASP A 80 -19.09 -8.25 -0.95
C ASP A 80 -18.51 -7.43 0.20
N PHE A 81 -17.19 -7.42 0.37
CA PHE A 81 -16.54 -6.54 1.33
C PHE A 81 -16.89 -5.08 1.05
N MET A 82 -17.41 -4.38 2.06
CA MET A 82 -17.75 -2.96 1.97
C MET A 82 -16.64 -2.11 2.59
N PRO A 83 -15.79 -1.45 1.78
CA PRO A 83 -14.72 -0.60 2.31
C PRO A 83 -15.27 0.56 3.14
N PRO A 84 -14.70 0.85 4.33
CA PRO A 84 -15.09 2.04 5.09
C PRO A 84 -14.73 3.33 4.35
N GLY A 85 -15.36 4.44 4.74
CA GLY A 85 -15.22 5.75 4.10
C GLY A 85 -13.90 6.46 4.46
N ILE A 86 -12.76 5.91 4.05
CA ILE A 86 -11.46 6.59 4.19
C ILE A 86 -11.14 7.48 2.98
N HIS A 87 -10.27 8.46 3.18
CA HIS A 87 -9.80 9.36 2.13
C HIS A 87 -8.56 8.77 1.41
N ALA A 88 -8.76 7.69 0.70
CA ALA A 88 -7.82 7.08 -0.23
C ALA A 88 -8.62 6.21 -1.21
N GLY A 89 -9.45 6.86 -2.03
CA GLY A 89 -10.40 6.19 -2.91
C GLY A 89 -9.77 5.14 -3.81
N GLY A 90 -8.56 5.43 -4.29
CA GLY A 90 -7.78 4.52 -5.13
C GLY A 90 -7.23 3.27 -4.42
N LEU A 91 -7.38 3.15 -3.10
CA LEU A 91 -6.95 1.98 -2.32
C LEU A 91 -8.11 1.26 -1.62
N ARG A 92 -9.36 1.64 -1.91
CA ARG A 92 -10.56 1.06 -1.30
C ARG A 92 -11.07 -0.13 -2.11
N TYR A 93 -10.32 -1.21 -2.10
CA TYR A 93 -10.65 -2.44 -2.82
C TYR A 93 -10.84 -3.61 -1.87
N HIS A 94 -11.64 -4.60 -2.29
CA HIS A 94 -11.81 -5.87 -1.59
C HIS A 94 -10.69 -6.87 -1.91
N GLY A 95 -10.01 -6.71 -3.05
CA GLY A 95 -9.00 -7.64 -3.52
C GLY A 95 -7.83 -6.93 -4.21
N GLU A 96 -6.67 -7.54 -4.17
CA GLU A 96 -5.46 -7.04 -4.80
C GLU A 96 -5.29 -7.63 -6.20
N SER A 97 -4.53 -6.95 -7.05
CA SER A 97 -4.25 -7.44 -8.40
C SER A 97 -3.64 -8.85 -8.38
N ALA A 98 -4.00 -9.69 -9.34
CA ALA A 98 -3.53 -11.07 -9.39
C ALA A 98 -2.00 -11.18 -9.45
N LEU A 99 -1.31 -10.24 -10.11
CA LEU A 99 0.15 -10.22 -10.19
C LEU A 99 0.80 -9.90 -8.85
N ILE A 100 0.32 -8.88 -8.14
CA ILE A 100 0.83 -8.52 -6.80
C ILE A 100 0.52 -9.63 -5.81
N SER A 101 -0.68 -10.20 -5.88
CA SER A 101 -1.10 -11.33 -5.04
C SER A 101 -0.17 -12.53 -5.21
N GLN A 102 0.18 -12.87 -6.46
CA GLN A 102 1.12 -13.96 -6.72
C GLN A 102 2.53 -13.66 -6.16
N LEU A 103 3.04 -12.45 -6.38
CA LEU A 103 4.36 -12.07 -5.86
C LEU A 103 4.42 -12.10 -4.33
N TYR A 104 3.31 -11.74 -3.68
CA TYR A 104 3.21 -11.81 -2.22
C TYR A 104 3.12 -13.26 -1.74
N ASP A 105 2.32 -14.10 -2.38
CA ASP A 105 2.20 -15.53 -2.07
C ASP A 105 3.53 -16.29 -2.24
N GLU A 106 4.32 -15.90 -3.24
CA GLU A 106 5.66 -16.45 -3.50
C GLU A 106 6.75 -15.84 -2.58
N GLY A 107 6.42 -14.91 -1.69
CA GLY A 107 7.36 -14.27 -0.77
C GLY A 107 8.37 -13.33 -1.45
N LEU A 108 8.06 -12.86 -2.66
CA LEU A 108 8.91 -11.90 -3.38
C LEU A 108 8.69 -10.46 -2.93
N ILE A 109 7.54 -10.16 -2.35
CA ILE A 109 7.21 -8.87 -1.76
C ILE A 109 6.67 -9.07 -0.34
N ASP A 110 6.89 -8.08 0.52
CA ASP A 110 6.26 -7.96 1.82
C ASP A 110 5.04 -7.03 1.76
N ALA A 111 4.18 -7.06 2.77
CA ALA A 111 3.06 -6.14 2.87
C ALA A 111 2.93 -5.57 4.27
N ILE A 112 2.55 -4.30 4.36
CA ILE A 112 2.21 -3.62 5.63
C ILE A 112 0.92 -2.84 5.49
N ALA A 113 0.12 -2.82 6.54
CA ALA A 113 -1.08 -2.01 6.63
C ALA A 113 -0.83 -0.77 7.50
N ILE A 114 -1.28 0.41 7.05
CA ILE A 114 -1.08 1.68 7.75
C ILE A 114 -2.45 2.38 7.94
N PRO A 115 -2.75 2.90 9.15
CA PRO A 115 -3.97 3.66 9.39
C PRO A 115 -3.94 5.04 8.71
N GLN A 116 -5.13 5.57 8.37
CA GLN A 116 -5.21 6.82 7.61
C GLN A 116 -4.65 8.03 8.35
N THR A 117 -4.79 8.11 9.67
CA THR A 117 -4.26 9.24 10.44
C THR A 117 -2.74 9.32 10.32
N GLU A 118 -2.03 8.20 10.39
CA GLU A 118 -0.58 8.14 10.17
C GLU A 118 -0.20 8.50 8.73
N THR A 119 -0.99 8.08 7.75
CA THR A 119 -0.71 8.44 6.35
C THR A 119 -0.88 9.93 6.09
N PHE A 120 -1.88 10.58 6.67
CA PHE A 120 -2.05 12.03 6.58
C PHE A 120 -0.98 12.80 7.35
N GLU A 121 -0.55 12.31 8.53
CA GLU A 121 0.59 12.88 9.25
C GLU A 121 1.85 12.85 8.39
N ALA A 122 2.13 11.72 7.75
CA ALA A 122 3.25 11.56 6.82
C ALA A 122 3.12 12.50 5.60
N GLY A 123 1.93 12.66 5.04
CA GLY A 123 1.65 13.56 3.93
C GLY A 123 1.86 15.02 4.30
N VAL A 124 1.43 15.46 5.48
CA VAL A 124 1.66 16.82 5.99
C VAL A 124 3.15 17.06 6.24
N LEU A 125 3.84 16.10 6.83
CA LEU A 125 5.28 16.19 7.03
C LEU A 125 6.00 16.34 5.68
N PHE A 126 5.66 15.50 4.71
CA PHE A 126 6.24 15.53 3.36
C PHE A 126 5.97 16.87 2.66
N ALA A 127 4.76 17.39 2.76
CA ALA A 127 4.40 18.68 2.18
C ALA A 127 5.22 19.84 2.80
N ARG A 128 5.49 19.78 4.09
CA ARG A 128 6.30 20.81 4.81
C ARG A 128 7.78 20.73 4.50
N THR A 129 8.30 19.54 4.24
CA THR A 129 9.74 19.33 3.99
C THR A 129 10.09 19.42 2.51
N GLU A 130 9.24 18.90 1.61
CA GLU A 130 9.51 18.79 0.18
C GLU A 130 8.72 19.79 -0.68
N GLY A 131 7.76 20.52 -0.10
CA GLY A 131 6.92 21.48 -0.82
C GLY A 131 5.91 20.84 -1.76
N ILE A 132 5.61 19.55 -1.61
CA ILE A 132 4.69 18.78 -2.44
C ILE A 132 3.59 18.19 -1.56
N VAL A 133 2.33 18.48 -1.85
CA VAL A 133 1.17 17.87 -1.20
C VAL A 133 0.86 16.56 -1.92
N PRO A 134 1.11 15.39 -1.32
CA PRO A 134 0.85 14.11 -1.97
C PRO A 134 -0.66 13.76 -1.95
N ALA A 135 -1.10 12.95 -2.90
CA ALA A 135 -2.43 12.35 -2.83
C ALA A 135 -2.54 11.41 -1.60
N PRO A 136 -3.72 11.22 -0.99
CA PRO A 136 -3.90 10.32 0.15
C PRO A 136 -3.40 8.90 -0.10
N GLU A 137 -3.54 8.41 -1.33
CA GLU A 137 -2.96 7.13 -1.75
C GLU A 137 -1.43 7.14 -1.65
N SER A 138 -0.79 8.18 -2.17
CA SER A 138 0.67 8.33 -2.13
C SER A 138 1.20 8.52 -0.70
N CYS A 139 0.38 9.06 0.21
CA CYS A 139 0.72 9.19 1.63
C CYS A 139 1.02 7.85 2.29
N HIS A 140 0.40 6.74 1.82
CA HIS A 140 0.70 5.41 2.31
C HIS A 140 2.15 5.02 2.01
N ALA A 141 2.62 5.27 0.77
CA ALA A 141 4.00 5.01 0.40
C ALA A 141 4.99 5.91 1.18
N VAL A 142 4.64 7.18 1.37
CA VAL A 142 5.44 8.12 2.20
C VAL A 142 5.52 7.63 3.64
N ALA A 143 4.41 7.21 4.24
CA ALA A 143 4.37 6.70 5.61
C ALA A 143 5.23 5.43 5.76
N GLY A 144 5.12 4.50 4.82
CA GLY A 144 5.97 3.31 4.77
C GLY A 144 7.46 3.64 4.69
N ALA A 145 7.83 4.60 3.83
CA ALA A 145 9.21 5.06 3.73
C ALA A 145 9.70 5.73 5.02
N ILE A 146 8.86 6.51 5.70
CA ILE A 146 9.18 7.13 6.99
C ILE A 146 9.39 6.08 8.08
N ARG A 147 8.52 5.05 8.15
CA ARG A 147 8.69 3.92 9.09
C ARG A 147 10.04 3.24 8.89
N GLU A 148 10.39 2.91 7.65
CA GLU A 148 11.66 2.26 7.34
C GLU A 148 12.86 3.18 7.63
N ALA A 149 12.76 4.48 7.32
CA ALA A 149 13.82 5.45 7.65
C ALA A 149 14.05 5.56 9.17
N LYS A 150 12.98 5.55 9.98
CA LYS A 150 13.08 5.53 11.45
C LYS A 150 13.75 4.24 11.91
N ARG A 151 13.37 3.09 11.38
CA ARG A 151 14.00 1.80 11.67
C ARG A 151 15.51 1.82 11.33
N CYS A 152 15.87 2.30 10.15
CA CYS A 152 17.28 2.45 9.75
C CYS A 152 18.07 3.35 10.70
N LYS A 153 17.44 4.43 11.18
CA LYS A 153 18.08 5.32 12.17
C LYS A 153 18.34 4.60 13.50
N GLU A 154 17.39 3.78 13.95
CA GLU A 154 17.50 3.02 15.22
C GLU A 154 18.53 1.89 15.12
N THR A 155 18.58 1.20 13.99
CA THR A 155 19.50 0.05 13.78
C THR A 155 20.88 0.46 13.30
N GLY A 156 21.06 1.72 12.82
CA GLY A 156 22.29 2.19 12.20
C GLY A 156 22.50 1.64 10.77
N GLU A 157 21.50 1.01 10.18
CA GLU A 157 21.58 0.51 8.80
C GLU A 157 21.55 1.64 7.77
N ALA A 158 22.40 1.56 6.76
CA ALA A 158 22.37 2.46 5.62
C ALA A 158 21.60 1.80 4.46
N LYS A 159 20.47 2.42 4.06
CA LYS A 159 19.62 1.95 2.95
C LYS A 159 19.27 3.10 2.01
N THR A 160 19.06 2.78 0.73
CA THR A 160 18.37 3.66 -0.20
C THR A 160 16.87 3.31 -0.18
N LEU A 161 16.04 4.27 0.23
CA LEU A 161 14.59 4.11 0.24
C LEU A 161 14.01 4.75 -1.02
N LEU A 162 13.32 3.96 -1.80
CA LEU A 162 12.61 4.41 -2.99
C LEU A 162 11.11 4.24 -2.75
N PHE A 163 10.31 5.28 -2.96
CA PHE A 163 8.86 5.17 -2.93
C PHE A 163 8.24 5.86 -4.14
N ASN A 164 7.03 5.45 -4.49
CA ASN A 164 6.32 6.00 -5.62
C ASN A 164 5.41 7.16 -5.18
N LEU A 165 5.65 8.34 -5.71
CA LEU A 165 4.78 9.50 -5.56
C LEU A 165 3.85 9.58 -6.79
N SER A 166 2.76 8.81 -6.77
CA SER A 166 1.89 8.59 -7.93
C SER A 166 0.84 9.67 -8.15
N GLY A 167 0.59 10.54 -7.17
CA GLY A 167 -0.41 11.58 -7.28
C GLY A 167 -0.16 12.77 -6.36
N HIS A 168 -0.78 13.90 -6.69
CA HIS A 168 -0.79 15.12 -5.89
C HIS A 168 -2.13 15.27 -5.16
N GLY A 169 -2.13 15.92 -3.99
CA GLY A 169 -3.29 16.13 -3.14
C GLY A 169 -4.08 17.41 -3.41
N HIS A 170 -3.92 18.07 -4.56
CA HIS A 170 -4.59 19.34 -4.83
C HIS A 170 -6.13 19.23 -4.86
N PHE A 171 -6.64 18.05 -5.23
CA PHE A 171 -8.07 17.77 -5.18
C PHE A 171 -8.54 17.22 -3.83
N ASP A 172 -7.62 16.93 -2.92
CA ASP A 172 -7.87 16.29 -1.62
C ASP A 172 -7.70 17.26 -0.44
N MET A 173 -7.62 18.55 -0.72
CA MET A 173 -7.38 19.58 0.31
C MET A 173 -8.43 19.55 1.44
N SER A 174 -9.68 19.24 1.13
CA SER A 174 -10.73 19.05 2.13
C SER A 174 -10.46 17.89 3.10
N ALA A 175 -9.81 16.82 2.62
CA ALA A 175 -9.40 15.71 3.48
C ALA A 175 -8.24 16.11 4.39
N TYR A 176 -7.28 16.90 3.88
CA TYR A 176 -6.20 17.46 4.68
C TYR A 176 -6.72 18.45 5.74
N GLU A 177 -7.69 19.30 5.39
CA GLU A 177 -8.35 20.20 6.33
C GLU A 177 -8.98 19.41 7.48
N ARG A 178 -9.79 18.41 7.18
CA ARG A 178 -10.40 17.52 8.18
C ARG A 178 -9.38 16.78 9.04
N PHE A 179 -8.23 16.42 8.47
CA PHE A 179 -7.13 15.84 9.24
C PHE A 179 -6.57 16.86 10.24
N LEU A 180 -6.30 18.09 9.80
CA LEU A 180 -5.76 19.16 10.65
C LEU A 180 -6.72 19.57 11.75
N ASP A 181 -8.04 19.48 11.51
CA ASP A 181 -9.10 19.73 12.47
C ASP A 181 -9.35 18.55 13.43
N GLY A 182 -8.62 17.44 13.26
CA GLY A 182 -8.74 16.24 14.11
C GLY A 182 -10.02 15.43 13.88
N GLU A 183 -10.68 15.60 12.74
CA GLU A 183 -11.93 14.92 12.40
C GLU A 183 -11.72 13.52 11.81
N LEU A 184 -10.54 13.22 11.26
CA LEU A 184 -10.27 11.90 10.69
C LEU A 184 -10.11 10.86 11.78
N LYS A 185 -10.69 9.68 11.54
CA LYS A 185 -10.63 8.54 12.44
C LYS A 185 -10.06 7.33 11.71
N ASP A 186 -9.29 6.54 12.43
CA ASP A 186 -8.84 5.26 11.93
C ASP A 186 -9.98 4.23 11.96
N PHE A 187 -9.97 3.36 10.98
CA PHE A 187 -10.87 2.24 10.88
C PHE A 187 -10.05 0.96 10.77
N ASP A 188 -10.11 0.16 11.82
CA ASP A 188 -9.71 -1.24 11.74
C ASP A 188 -10.93 -2.07 11.38
N TYR A 189 -10.84 -2.82 10.28
CA TYR A 189 -11.95 -3.67 9.89
C TYR A 189 -12.03 -4.89 10.82
N PRO A 190 -13.20 -5.16 11.44
CA PRO A 190 -13.35 -6.28 12.36
C PRO A 190 -13.07 -7.62 11.69
N ALA A 191 -12.34 -8.50 12.38
CA ALA A 191 -12.00 -9.83 11.86
C ALA A 191 -13.25 -10.66 11.52
N GLU A 192 -14.31 -10.49 12.30
CA GLU A 192 -15.60 -11.16 12.10
C GLU A 192 -16.28 -10.73 10.79
N ALA A 193 -16.17 -9.45 10.42
CA ALA A 193 -16.74 -8.94 9.18
C ALA A 193 -15.95 -9.44 7.96
N ILE A 194 -14.62 -9.56 8.07
CA ILE A 194 -13.81 -10.21 7.04
C ILE A 194 -14.21 -11.68 6.92
N ALA A 195 -14.30 -12.40 8.03
CA ALA A 195 -14.69 -13.81 8.03
C ALA A 195 -16.08 -14.04 7.42
N GLU A 196 -17.03 -13.14 7.63
CA GLU A 196 -18.36 -13.21 7.01
C GLU A 196 -18.30 -13.03 5.49
N SER A 197 -17.61 -11.97 5.02
CA SER A 197 -17.45 -11.72 3.59
C SER A 197 -16.75 -12.88 2.86
N LEU A 198 -15.76 -13.50 3.50
CA LEU A 198 -15.04 -14.66 2.95
C LEU A 198 -15.89 -15.92 2.79
N ARG A 199 -17.06 -16.03 3.45
CA ARG A 199 -17.99 -17.17 3.27
C ARG A 199 -18.64 -17.20 1.91
N HIS A 200 -18.72 -16.07 1.23
CA HIS A 200 -19.35 -15.90 -0.05
C HIS A 200 -18.40 -16.11 -1.23
N LEU A 201 -17.13 -16.44 -0.96
CA LEU A 201 -16.18 -16.72 -2.01
C LEU A 201 -16.66 -17.83 -2.95
N PRO A 202 -16.44 -17.70 -4.27
CA PRO A 202 -16.77 -18.71 -5.25
C PRO A 202 -16.09 -20.05 -4.93
N LYS A 203 -16.85 -21.13 -4.97
CA LYS A 203 -16.33 -22.49 -4.83
C LYS A 203 -15.81 -22.94 -6.19
N VAL A 204 -14.51 -22.93 -6.36
CA VAL A 204 -13.84 -23.46 -7.55
C VAL A 204 -13.52 -24.92 -7.29
N GLY A 205 -14.07 -25.81 -8.13
CA GLY A 205 -13.86 -27.25 -8.05
C GLY A 205 -12.49 -27.69 -8.56
#